data_140a8e63c227196dd850bab8bd6f1e90
#
_entry.id   140a8e63c227196dd850bab8bd6f1e90
#
_cell.length_a   1.000
_cell.length_b   1.000
_cell.length_c   1.000
_cell.angle_alpha   90.00
_cell.angle_beta   90.00
_cell.angle_gamma   90.00
#
_symmetry.space_group_name_H-M   'P 1'
#
loop_
_entity.id
_entity.type
_entity.pdbx_description
1 polymer ?
#
loop_
_entity_poly.entity_id
_entity_poly.type
_entity_poly.pdbx_seq_one_letter_code
_entity_poly.pdbx_strand_id
1 'polypeptide(L)'
;MPNTARWAATITLTATAVCGPLTGSALAATPSPNSLYAPSSLVLTMGHGELKADAAPERAVTLTCMPTASGTHPAAASACAELRASGGDFNTLPGRTEAMCTREYDPVVVTVDGVWQGKRVSYERTFSNECVKRAYGSTVFTF
;
A
#
# COMPACT_ATOMS: atom_id res chain seq x y z
N MET A 1 49.99 -57.17 58.73
CA MET A 1 50.10 -58.24 57.75
C MET A 1 49.16 -57.98 56.59
N PRO A 2 49.59 -58.30 55.42
CA PRO A 2 49.51 -57.42 54.25
C PRO A 2 48.27 -57.76 53.38
N ASN A 3 47.89 -56.89 52.52
CA ASN A 3 47.84 -57.24 51.10
C ASN A 3 47.51 -56.02 50.19
N THR A 4 48.46 -55.77 49.42
CA THR A 4 48.38 -54.90 48.25
C THR A 4 47.55 -55.52 47.18
N ALA A 5 46.55 -54.82 46.65
CA ALA A 5 45.97 -55.12 45.38
C ALA A 5 45.93 -53.84 44.52
N ARG A 6 46.78 -53.82 43.54
CA ARG A 6 46.84 -52.82 42.50
C ARG A 6 45.70 -53.07 41.50
N TRP A 7 44.84 -52.11 41.30
CA TRP A 7 43.93 -52.14 40.19
C TRP A 7 44.25 -50.94 39.26
N ALA A 8 44.58 -51.28 38.04
CA ALA A 8 44.82 -50.34 37.01
C ALA A 8 43.53 -49.69 36.56
N ALA A 9 43.45 -48.39 36.61
CA ALA A 9 42.36 -47.63 36.09
C ALA A 9 42.60 -47.34 34.59
N THR A 10 41.83 -47.93 33.74
CA THR A 10 41.76 -47.61 32.33
C THR A 10 40.96 -46.33 32.15
N ILE A 11 41.63 -45.31 31.66
CA ILE A 11 40.99 -44.03 31.29
C ILE A 11 40.39 -44.18 29.90
N THR A 12 39.06 -44.30 29.83
CA THR A 12 38.33 -44.19 28.57
C THR A 12 38.08 -42.72 28.26
N LEU A 13 38.72 -42.23 27.20
CA LEU A 13 38.54 -40.92 26.68
C LEU A 13 37.23 -40.88 25.86
N THR A 14 36.13 -40.39 26.44
CA THR A 14 34.91 -40.12 25.69
C THR A 14 35.02 -38.75 25.02
N ALA A 15 35.19 -38.75 23.70
CA ALA A 15 35.08 -37.54 22.92
C ALA A 15 33.65 -37.12 22.78
N THR A 16 33.21 -36.10 23.52
CA THR A 16 31.92 -35.45 23.34
C THR A 16 32.02 -34.48 22.16
N ALA A 17 31.44 -34.86 21.03
CA ALA A 17 31.25 -33.97 19.89
C ALA A 17 30.19 -32.90 20.30
N VAL A 18 30.65 -31.67 20.54
CA VAL A 18 29.78 -30.51 20.71
C VAL A 18 29.32 -30.08 19.34
N CYS A 19 28.11 -30.51 18.93
CA CYS A 19 27.38 -29.89 17.83
C CYS A 19 26.89 -28.51 18.30
N GLY A 20 27.69 -27.48 18.05
CA GLY A 20 27.25 -26.10 18.20
C GLY A 20 26.16 -25.77 17.18
N PRO A 21 25.08 -25.04 17.57
CA PRO A 21 24.13 -24.54 16.58
C PRO A 21 24.85 -23.55 15.64
N LEU A 22 24.87 -23.90 14.35
CA LEU A 22 25.23 -22.97 13.30
C LEU A 22 24.15 -21.90 13.24
N THR A 23 24.30 -20.85 14.02
CA THR A 23 23.53 -19.62 13.81
C THR A 23 24.02 -18.99 12.50
N GLY A 24 23.48 -19.49 11.40
CA GLY A 24 23.61 -18.82 10.12
C GLY A 24 22.96 -17.46 10.26
N SER A 25 23.76 -16.38 10.30
CA SER A 25 23.28 -15.04 10.14
C SER A 25 22.57 -14.98 8.79
N ALA A 26 21.24 -15.02 8.79
CA ALA A 26 20.48 -14.70 7.61
C ALA A 26 20.82 -13.24 7.27
N LEU A 27 21.72 -13.07 6.29
CA LEU A 27 21.92 -11.77 5.66
C LEU A 27 20.59 -11.44 5.00
N ALA A 28 19.77 -10.61 5.66
CA ALA A 28 18.61 -10.03 5.04
C ALA A 28 19.13 -9.27 3.82
N ALA A 29 18.88 -9.83 2.64
CA ALA A 29 19.18 -9.14 1.39
C ALA A 29 18.41 -7.81 1.45
N THR A 30 19.14 -6.70 1.48
CA THR A 30 18.54 -5.39 1.32
C THR A 30 17.80 -5.42 0.00
N PRO A 31 16.47 -5.15 -0.02
CA PRO A 31 15.75 -5.08 -1.27
C PRO A 31 16.45 -4.04 -2.15
N SER A 32 17.00 -4.49 -3.26
CA SER A 32 17.52 -3.58 -4.28
C SER A 32 16.40 -2.62 -4.65
N PRO A 33 16.63 -1.31 -4.69
CA PRO A 33 15.65 -0.38 -5.20
C PRO A 33 15.41 -0.72 -6.67
N ASN A 34 14.38 -1.52 -6.95
CA ASN A 34 14.04 -1.97 -8.30
C ASN A 34 13.46 -0.85 -9.17
N SER A 35 13.43 0.37 -8.70
CA SER A 35 12.86 1.49 -9.42
C SER A 35 13.74 2.73 -9.29
N LEU A 36 14.21 3.24 -10.43
CA LEU A 36 14.84 4.55 -10.56
C LEU A 36 13.82 5.69 -10.41
N TYR A 37 12.54 5.36 -10.28
CA TYR A 37 11.44 6.31 -10.21
C TYR A 37 10.86 6.36 -8.82
N ALA A 38 10.52 7.57 -8.37
CA ALA A 38 9.81 7.75 -7.12
C ALA A 38 8.44 7.05 -7.17
N PRO A 39 8.06 6.30 -6.15
CA PRO A 39 6.83 5.51 -6.16
C PRO A 39 5.60 6.41 -6.27
N SER A 40 4.58 5.92 -6.98
CA SER A 40 3.24 6.52 -7.02
C SER A 40 2.23 5.39 -6.81
N SER A 41 1.71 5.29 -5.59
CA SER A 41 0.75 4.27 -5.18
C SER A 41 -0.26 4.88 -4.21
N LEU A 42 -1.53 4.74 -4.54
CA LEU A 42 -2.65 5.38 -3.88
C LEU A 42 -3.71 4.34 -3.53
N VAL A 43 -4.40 4.59 -2.44
CA VAL A 43 -5.65 3.93 -2.09
C VAL A 43 -6.75 4.98 -2.18
N LEU A 44 -7.77 4.70 -2.98
CA LEU A 44 -8.94 5.56 -3.11
C LEU A 44 -10.11 4.86 -2.45
N THR A 45 -10.85 5.57 -1.62
CA THR A 45 -12.08 5.06 -1.01
C THR A 45 -13.26 5.97 -1.30
N MET A 46 -14.45 5.43 -1.28
CA MET A 46 -15.68 6.20 -1.29
C MET A 46 -16.70 5.59 -0.32
N GLY A 47 -17.55 6.45 0.22
CA GLY A 47 -18.68 6.07 1.06
C GLY A 47 -19.70 7.18 1.12
N HIS A 48 -20.96 6.86 1.48
CA HIS A 48 -21.99 7.86 1.68
C HIS A 48 -21.80 8.57 3.01
N GLY A 49 -21.97 9.88 3.02
CA GLY A 49 -21.80 10.75 4.17
C GLY A 49 -21.19 12.10 3.80
N GLU A 50 -21.23 13.03 4.75
CA GLU A 50 -20.68 14.38 4.57
C GLU A 50 -19.22 14.49 4.94
N LEU A 51 -18.76 13.67 5.89
CA LEU A 51 -17.39 13.68 6.41
C LEU A 51 -16.83 12.27 6.41
N LYS A 52 -15.53 12.15 6.18
CA LYS A 52 -14.79 10.87 6.28
C LYS A 52 -15.01 10.17 7.63
N ALA A 53 -15.12 10.94 8.70
CA ALA A 53 -15.29 10.42 10.06
C ALA A 53 -16.63 9.67 10.24
N ASP A 54 -17.64 10.06 9.47
CA ASP A 54 -19.01 9.54 9.59
C ASP A 54 -19.35 8.55 8.47
N ALA A 55 -18.57 8.55 7.40
CA ALA A 55 -18.77 7.69 6.25
C ALA A 55 -17.98 6.39 6.37
N ALA A 56 -18.67 5.26 6.45
CA ALA A 56 -18.02 3.97 6.29
C ALA A 56 -17.59 3.77 4.81
N PRO A 57 -16.35 3.36 4.53
CA PRO A 57 -15.94 3.05 3.17
C PRO A 57 -16.78 1.91 2.58
N GLU A 58 -17.51 2.17 1.51
CA GLU A 58 -18.31 1.18 0.78
C GLU A 58 -17.54 0.56 -0.37
N ARG A 59 -16.61 1.33 -0.92
CA ARG A 59 -15.72 0.89 -2.00
C ARG A 59 -14.32 1.41 -1.77
N ALA A 60 -13.34 0.56 -2.08
CA ALA A 60 -11.94 0.90 -2.03
C ALA A 60 -11.22 0.30 -3.25
N VAL A 61 -10.33 1.07 -3.87
CA VAL A 61 -9.48 0.61 -4.96
C VAL A 61 -8.05 1.05 -4.73
N THR A 62 -7.12 0.29 -5.29
CA THR A 62 -5.70 0.66 -5.35
C THR A 62 -5.35 1.16 -6.74
N LEU A 63 -4.49 2.17 -6.81
CA LEU A 63 -3.99 2.74 -8.04
C LEU A 63 -2.48 2.96 -7.93
N THR A 64 -1.71 2.17 -8.66
CA THR A 64 -0.26 2.34 -8.79
C THR A 64 0.03 2.93 -10.16
N CYS A 65 0.77 4.05 -10.20
CA CYS A 65 1.05 4.76 -11.45
C CYS A 65 2.52 4.68 -11.88
N MET A 66 3.40 4.24 -11.00
CA MET A 66 4.83 4.08 -11.29
C MET A 66 5.36 2.77 -10.68
N PRO A 67 6.19 2.00 -11.41
CA PRO A 67 6.69 2.28 -12.78
C PRO A 67 5.63 2.09 -13.88
N THR A 68 4.60 1.26 -13.66
CA THR A 68 3.52 0.99 -14.61
C THR A 68 2.17 1.15 -13.94
N ALA A 69 1.16 1.56 -14.73
CA ALA A 69 -0.20 1.68 -14.23
C ALA A 69 -0.78 0.31 -13.91
N SER A 70 -1.22 0.13 -12.66
CA SER A 70 -1.76 -1.14 -12.13
C SER A 70 -2.63 -0.89 -10.88
N GLY A 71 -3.17 -1.96 -10.31
CA GLY A 71 -4.02 -1.93 -9.12
C GLY A 71 -5.42 -2.45 -9.41
N THR A 72 -6.33 -2.25 -8.46
CA THR A 72 -7.74 -2.69 -8.59
C THR A 72 -8.65 -1.63 -9.21
N HIS A 73 -8.11 -0.44 -9.52
CA HIS A 73 -8.87 0.62 -10.19
C HIS A 73 -9.29 0.16 -11.60
N PRO A 74 -10.57 0.25 -11.99
CA PRO A 74 -11.08 -0.32 -13.25
C PRO A 74 -10.45 0.28 -14.50
N ALA A 75 -9.96 1.51 -14.42
CA ALA A 75 -9.30 2.23 -15.52
C ALA A 75 -7.94 2.79 -15.11
N ALA A 76 -7.08 1.97 -14.51
CA ALA A 76 -5.82 2.40 -13.91
C ALA A 76 -4.93 3.25 -14.86
N ALA A 77 -4.80 2.85 -16.11
CA ALA A 77 -3.97 3.57 -17.09
C ALA A 77 -4.49 5.00 -17.35
N SER A 78 -5.80 5.16 -17.54
CA SER A 78 -6.43 6.46 -17.78
C SER A 78 -6.42 7.33 -16.54
N ALA A 79 -6.70 6.77 -15.36
CA ALA A 79 -6.62 7.47 -14.09
C ALA A 79 -5.20 7.99 -13.81
N CYS A 80 -4.19 7.16 -14.07
CA CYS A 80 -2.79 7.59 -13.96
C CYS A 80 -2.41 8.68 -14.96
N ALA A 81 -2.95 8.66 -16.18
CA ALA A 81 -2.72 9.71 -17.18
C ALA A 81 -3.34 11.04 -16.72
N GLU A 82 -4.58 10.99 -16.21
CA GLU A 82 -5.29 12.15 -15.67
C GLU A 82 -4.54 12.76 -14.48
N LEU A 83 -4.09 11.95 -13.53
CA LEU A 83 -3.28 12.41 -12.40
C LEU A 83 -1.94 13.01 -12.82
N ARG A 84 -1.28 12.48 -13.84
CA ARG A 84 -0.06 13.09 -14.37
C ARG A 84 -0.33 14.45 -15.01
N ALA A 85 -1.44 14.60 -15.73
CA ALA A 85 -1.83 15.85 -16.35
C ALA A 85 -2.12 16.95 -15.31
N SER A 86 -2.67 16.58 -14.13
CA SER A 86 -2.89 17.50 -13.01
C SER A 86 -1.66 17.67 -12.08
N GLY A 87 -0.53 17.04 -12.40
CA GLY A 87 0.64 17.03 -11.51
C GLY A 87 0.42 16.31 -10.18
N GLY A 88 -0.62 15.48 -10.07
CA GLY A 88 -1.04 14.81 -8.83
C GLY A 88 -1.88 15.69 -7.90
N ASP A 89 -2.32 16.85 -8.37
CA ASP A 89 -3.26 17.69 -7.62
C ASP A 89 -4.70 17.28 -7.91
N PHE A 90 -5.34 16.71 -6.92
CA PHE A 90 -6.73 16.25 -6.98
C PHE A 90 -7.75 17.39 -7.07
N ASN A 91 -7.37 18.63 -6.75
CA ASN A 91 -8.26 19.79 -6.86
C ASN A 91 -8.32 20.34 -8.29
N THR A 92 -7.35 20.01 -9.13
CA THR A 92 -7.26 20.50 -10.52
C THR A 92 -7.61 19.44 -11.54
N LEU A 93 -8.20 18.30 -11.10
CA LEU A 93 -8.65 17.26 -12.02
C LEU A 93 -9.70 17.81 -12.99
N PRO A 94 -9.63 17.44 -14.27
CA PRO A 94 -10.59 17.92 -15.27
C PRO A 94 -11.97 17.39 -14.98
N GLY A 95 -12.95 18.27 -14.89
CA GLY A 95 -14.36 17.91 -14.78
C GLY A 95 -15.02 17.79 -16.15
N ARG A 96 -16.11 17.03 -16.24
CA ARG A 96 -17.00 17.04 -17.41
C ARG A 96 -17.92 18.24 -17.30
N THR A 97 -17.69 19.25 -18.11
CA THR A 97 -18.48 20.50 -18.11
C THR A 97 -19.93 20.31 -18.56
N GLU A 98 -20.25 19.21 -19.24
CA GLU A 98 -21.56 18.92 -19.79
C GLU A 98 -22.36 17.87 -19.00
N ALA A 99 -21.89 17.47 -17.81
CA ALA A 99 -22.59 16.51 -16.99
C ALA A 99 -23.84 17.14 -16.39
N MET A 100 -25.01 16.68 -16.84
CA MET A 100 -26.29 17.05 -16.24
C MET A 100 -26.60 16.15 -15.06
N CYS A 101 -26.31 16.64 -13.86
CA CYS A 101 -26.59 15.92 -12.62
C CYS A 101 -27.88 16.44 -11.98
N THR A 102 -28.61 15.53 -11.33
CA THR A 102 -29.75 15.90 -10.49
C THR A 102 -29.28 16.73 -9.30
N ARG A 103 -30.19 17.52 -8.72
CA ARG A 103 -29.92 18.31 -7.49
C ARG A 103 -30.23 17.53 -6.23
N GLU A 104 -30.39 16.23 -6.34
CA GLU A 104 -30.57 15.37 -5.17
C GLU A 104 -29.34 15.46 -4.26
N TYR A 105 -29.59 15.61 -2.98
CA TYR A 105 -28.51 15.65 -1.99
C TYR A 105 -28.37 14.27 -1.35
N ASP A 106 -27.42 13.51 -1.83
CA ASP A 106 -27.01 12.20 -1.34
C ASP A 106 -25.47 12.20 -1.30
N PRO A 107 -24.89 12.82 -0.26
CA PRO A 107 -23.48 13.16 -0.25
C PRO A 107 -22.60 11.92 -0.25
N VAL A 108 -21.54 12.00 -1.06
CA VAL A 108 -20.51 10.98 -1.18
C VAL A 108 -19.16 11.58 -0.87
N VAL A 109 -18.46 11.02 0.12
CA VAL A 109 -17.10 11.40 0.45
C VAL A 109 -16.12 10.47 -0.25
N VAL A 110 -15.10 11.06 -0.85
CA VAL A 110 -13.97 10.35 -1.47
C VAL A 110 -12.72 10.69 -0.70
N THR A 111 -11.91 9.68 -0.41
CA THR A 111 -10.57 9.89 0.14
C THR A 111 -9.51 9.30 -0.78
N VAL A 112 -8.34 9.90 -0.76
CA VAL A 112 -7.14 9.38 -1.42
C VAL A 112 -5.98 9.46 -0.45
N ASP A 113 -5.42 8.32 -0.11
CA ASP A 113 -4.26 8.22 0.76
C ASP A 113 -3.16 7.43 0.07
N GLY A 114 -1.90 7.86 0.27
CA GLY A 114 -0.75 7.14 -0.29
C GLY A 114 0.43 8.03 -0.63
N VAL A 115 1.07 7.73 -1.75
CA VAL A 115 2.27 8.42 -2.23
C VAL A 115 2.11 8.75 -3.71
N TRP A 116 2.43 9.97 -4.10
CA TRP A 116 2.54 10.42 -5.48
C TRP A 116 3.94 10.99 -5.73
N GLN A 117 4.68 10.37 -6.65
CA GLN A 117 6.07 10.76 -6.95
C GLN A 117 6.93 10.92 -5.69
N GLY A 118 6.83 9.97 -4.76
CA GLY A 118 7.57 9.97 -3.50
C GLY A 118 7.02 10.91 -2.41
N LYS A 119 6.02 11.75 -2.71
CA LYS A 119 5.40 12.66 -1.74
C LYS A 119 4.12 12.04 -1.17
N ARG A 120 3.93 12.19 0.14
CA ARG A 120 2.70 11.75 0.79
C ARG A 120 1.50 12.52 0.26
N VAL A 121 0.43 11.79 -0.03
CA VAL A 121 -0.88 12.32 -0.39
C VAL A 121 -1.88 11.92 0.69
N SER A 122 -2.67 12.88 1.12
CA SER A 122 -3.88 12.68 1.90
C SER A 122 -4.89 13.71 1.41
N TYR A 123 -5.95 13.24 0.78
CA TYR A 123 -6.96 14.08 0.15
C TYR A 123 -8.34 13.59 0.56
N GLU A 124 -9.24 14.53 0.80
CA GLU A 124 -10.64 14.28 1.11
C GLU A 124 -11.51 15.29 0.37
N ARG A 125 -12.60 14.82 -0.21
CA ARG A 125 -13.61 15.68 -0.83
C ARG A 125 -14.99 15.06 -0.75
N THR A 126 -15.95 15.89 -0.38
CA THR A 126 -17.37 15.54 -0.41
C THR A 126 -18.02 16.11 -1.65
N PHE A 127 -18.81 15.28 -2.32
CA PHE A 127 -19.62 15.63 -3.47
C PHE A 127 -21.10 15.56 -3.06
N SER A 128 -21.94 16.42 -3.63
CA SER A 128 -23.37 16.45 -3.29
C SER A 128 -24.13 15.18 -3.69
N ASN A 129 -23.60 14.42 -4.64
CA ASN A 129 -24.09 13.09 -5.04
C ASN A 129 -23.06 12.37 -5.93
N GLU A 130 -23.32 11.11 -6.20
CA GLU A 130 -22.43 10.29 -7.02
C GLU A 130 -22.30 10.79 -8.47
N CYS A 131 -23.35 11.39 -9.05
CA CYS A 131 -23.27 11.97 -10.40
C CYS A 131 -22.25 13.10 -10.44
N VAL A 132 -22.26 14.01 -9.46
CA VAL A 132 -21.29 15.11 -9.35
C VAL A 132 -19.89 14.58 -9.13
N LYS A 133 -19.72 13.52 -8.33
CA LYS A 133 -18.44 12.84 -8.15
C LYS A 133 -17.88 12.32 -9.48
N ARG A 134 -18.72 11.62 -10.27
CA ARG A 134 -18.32 11.07 -11.56
C ARG A 134 -18.03 12.14 -12.63
N ALA A 135 -18.69 13.28 -12.51
CA ALA A 135 -18.43 14.42 -13.39
C ALA A 135 -17.12 15.13 -13.08
N TYR A 136 -16.66 15.03 -11.85
CA TYR A 136 -15.40 15.60 -11.40
C TYR A 136 -14.29 14.53 -11.46
N GLY A 137 -13.13 14.87 -12.05
CA GLY A 137 -12.03 13.90 -12.18
C GLY A 137 -12.49 12.65 -12.92
N SER A 138 -12.92 12.81 -14.15
CA SER A 138 -13.77 11.90 -14.94
C SER A 138 -13.37 10.42 -14.91
N THR A 139 -12.09 10.12 -14.69
CA THR A 139 -11.58 8.74 -14.63
C THR A 139 -11.14 8.37 -13.21
N VAL A 140 -10.40 9.25 -12.55
CA VAL A 140 -9.81 8.97 -11.22
C VAL A 140 -10.87 8.61 -10.18
N PHE A 141 -12.04 9.25 -10.19
CA PHE A 141 -13.12 8.99 -9.24
C PHE A 141 -14.25 8.10 -9.80
N THR A 142 -14.00 7.43 -10.93
CA THR A 142 -14.95 6.46 -11.50
C THR A 142 -14.53 5.03 -11.13
N PHE A 143 -14.83 4.62 -9.91
CA PHE A 143 -14.55 3.28 -9.39
C PHE A 143 -15.66 2.80 -8.46
#